data_0fe003ba5ef7d4bbf9c4947ba0fa7b37
#
_entry.id   0fe003ba5ef7d4bbf9c4947ba0fa7b37
#
_cell.length_a   1.000
_cell.length_b   1.000
_cell.length_c   1.000
_cell.angle_alpha   90.00
_cell.angle_beta   90.00
_cell.angle_gamma   90.00
#
_symmetry.space_group_name_H-M   'P 1'
#
loop_
_entity.id
_entity.type
_entity.pdbx_description
1 polymer ?
#
loop_
_entity_poly.entity_id
_entity_poly.type
_entity_poly.pdbx_seq_one_letter_code
_entity_poly.pdbx_strand_id
1 'polypeptide(L)'
;GYFPSVGAAWVISEEDFMKDQKFFDYLKLRASWGRLGNDHVAASDGFASITTGNSASGVFGNSTFPGYQNTTYFSYLKWELVDETNVGLNFSTFKNRLNVDLDYFYRLTKRAVISPRLPFSNDVLAGNYGKILNSGFDLSLNWNDNIGRDFKYNLGVNLSYLKNKVKDLGGLSSIKGGKTINMVGKEMNSYYGYKVVGVYQTLEECAEDPIAVANNLVPGDFKYEDVNGDNVIDGDDRQVLGSYIP
;
A
#
# COMPACT_ATOMS: atom_id res chain seq x y z
N GLY A 1 3.50 5.13 -26.00
CA GLY A 1 2.88 6.07 -25.07
C GLY A 1 3.70 7.34 -24.93
N TYR A 2 3.07 8.44 -24.57
CA TYR A 2 3.76 9.69 -24.26
C TYR A 2 3.82 9.83 -22.72
N PHE A 3 5.03 10.01 -22.19
CA PHE A 3 5.29 10.13 -20.77
C PHE A 3 6.02 11.45 -20.49
N PRO A 4 5.29 12.58 -20.45
CA PRO A 4 5.88 13.88 -20.27
C PRO A 4 6.39 14.05 -18.85
N SER A 5 7.46 14.85 -18.70
CA SER A 5 7.96 15.30 -17.42
C SER A 5 8.43 16.75 -17.52
N VAL A 6 8.31 17.48 -16.43
CA VAL A 6 8.79 18.84 -16.30
C VAL A 6 9.35 19.02 -14.88
N GLY A 7 10.43 19.79 -14.78
CA GLY A 7 11.04 20.11 -13.50
C GLY A 7 11.64 21.51 -13.55
N ALA A 8 11.65 22.15 -12.40
CA ALA A 8 12.27 23.43 -12.16
C ALA A 8 13.04 23.41 -10.84
N ALA A 9 14.10 24.18 -10.80
CA ALA A 9 14.87 24.39 -9.59
C ALA A 9 15.28 25.85 -9.48
N TRP A 10 15.23 26.36 -8.25
CA TRP A 10 15.59 27.73 -7.93
C TRP A 10 16.63 27.74 -6.82
N VAL A 11 17.79 28.32 -7.12
CA VAL A 11 18.86 28.51 -6.13
C VAL A 11 18.62 29.85 -5.45
N ILE A 12 17.88 29.83 -4.36
CA ILE A 12 17.43 31.01 -3.65
C ILE A 12 18.62 31.76 -3.02
N SER A 13 19.65 31.01 -2.56
CA SER A 13 20.85 31.62 -1.96
C SER A 13 21.64 32.52 -2.90
N GLU A 14 21.48 32.40 -4.22
CA GLU A 14 22.16 33.23 -5.21
C GLU A 14 21.42 34.55 -5.50
N GLU A 15 20.21 34.73 -4.99
CA GLU A 15 19.41 35.91 -5.23
C GLU A 15 19.87 37.13 -4.42
N ASP A 16 19.70 38.30 -4.97
CA ASP A 16 20.18 39.56 -4.35
C ASP A 16 19.61 39.80 -2.95
N PHE A 17 18.36 39.43 -2.71
CA PHE A 17 17.71 39.59 -1.40
C PHE A 17 18.24 38.63 -0.33
N MET A 18 19.01 37.62 -0.72
CA MET A 18 19.60 36.62 0.19
C MET A 18 21.07 36.93 0.52
N LYS A 19 21.72 37.89 -0.14
CA LYS A 19 23.14 38.16 0.03
C LYS A 19 23.52 38.64 1.44
N ASP A 20 22.62 39.34 2.14
CA ASP A 20 22.88 39.87 3.48
C ASP A 20 22.58 38.89 4.61
N GLN A 21 21.91 37.77 4.32
CA GLN A 21 21.68 36.74 5.30
C GLN A 21 22.92 35.83 5.49
N LYS A 22 23.09 35.30 6.72
CA LYS A 22 24.26 34.48 7.09
C LYS A 22 23.91 33.12 7.62
N PHE A 23 22.63 32.74 7.52
CA PHE A 23 22.17 31.46 8.07
C PHE A 23 22.34 30.32 7.07
N PHE A 24 21.97 30.56 5.79
CA PHE A 24 22.13 29.57 4.75
C PHE A 24 23.39 29.81 3.94
N ASP A 25 24.28 28.83 3.88
CA ASP A 25 25.41 28.83 2.94
C ASP A 25 24.95 28.46 1.53
N TYR A 26 23.89 27.64 1.45
CA TYR A 26 23.22 27.23 0.22
C TYR A 26 21.76 26.98 0.49
N LEU A 27 20.87 27.38 -0.41
CA LEU A 27 19.44 27.11 -0.35
C LEU A 27 18.88 26.94 -1.75
N LYS A 28 18.29 25.78 -2.03
CA LYS A 28 17.70 25.44 -3.31
C LYS A 28 16.33 24.81 -3.11
N LEU A 29 15.34 25.34 -3.80
CA LEU A 29 14.03 24.74 -3.96
C LEU A 29 13.96 24.04 -5.32
N ARG A 30 13.34 22.87 -5.36
CA ARG A 30 13.08 22.14 -6.59
C ARG A 30 11.67 21.59 -6.60
N ALA A 31 11.06 21.54 -7.79
CA ALA A 31 9.77 20.93 -8.00
C ALA A 31 9.81 20.20 -9.33
N SER A 32 9.21 19.04 -9.37
CA SER A 32 9.05 18.26 -10.61
C SER A 32 7.71 17.56 -10.64
N TRP A 33 7.23 17.38 -11.84
CA TRP A 33 6.10 16.54 -12.15
C TRP A 33 6.43 15.67 -13.35
N GLY A 34 6.01 14.40 -13.30
CA GLY A 34 6.20 13.48 -14.41
C GLY A 34 5.12 12.42 -14.46
N ARG A 35 4.89 11.93 -15.66
CA ARG A 35 4.05 10.77 -15.92
C ARG A 35 4.90 9.62 -16.39
N LEU A 36 4.75 8.47 -15.76
CA LEU A 36 5.40 7.21 -16.10
C LEU A 36 4.36 6.19 -16.55
N GLY A 37 4.73 5.33 -17.49
CA GLY A 37 3.94 4.17 -17.88
C GLY A 37 4.58 2.90 -17.34
N ASN A 38 3.75 1.98 -16.84
CA ASN A 38 4.18 0.66 -16.46
C ASN A 38 3.36 -0.37 -17.23
N ASP A 39 4.06 -1.23 -17.98
CA ASP A 39 3.49 -2.31 -18.79
C ASP A 39 3.75 -3.71 -18.19
N HIS A 40 4.23 -3.73 -16.94
CA HIS A 40 4.57 -4.98 -16.26
C HIS A 40 3.31 -5.75 -15.87
N VAL A 41 2.69 -6.38 -16.88
CA VAL A 41 1.53 -7.26 -16.75
C VAL A 41 1.97 -8.65 -17.22
N ALA A 42 1.54 -9.70 -16.51
CA ALA A 42 1.85 -11.05 -16.94
C ALA A 42 1.25 -11.30 -18.34
N ALA A 43 2.04 -11.82 -19.28
CA ALA A 43 1.57 -12.09 -20.64
C ALA A 43 0.35 -13.03 -20.65
N SER A 44 0.22 -13.90 -19.65
CA SER A 44 -0.94 -14.79 -19.44
C SER A 44 -2.25 -14.05 -19.20
N ASP A 45 -2.20 -12.83 -18.67
CA ASP A 45 -3.41 -12.09 -18.28
C ASP A 45 -4.16 -11.51 -19.50
N GLY A 46 -3.52 -11.51 -20.66
CA GLY A 46 -4.10 -11.05 -21.94
C GLY A 46 -4.70 -12.14 -22.81
N PHE A 47 -4.58 -13.42 -22.43
CA PHE A 47 -5.02 -14.53 -23.25
C PHE A 47 -6.11 -15.36 -22.57
N ALA A 48 -7.11 -15.77 -23.37
CA ALA A 48 -8.07 -16.76 -22.94
C ALA A 48 -7.38 -18.12 -22.73
N SER A 49 -7.64 -18.78 -21.62
CA SER A 49 -7.14 -20.13 -21.36
C SER A 49 -8.29 -21.14 -21.34
N ILE A 50 -8.01 -22.33 -21.81
CA ILE A 50 -8.94 -23.46 -21.73
C ILE A 50 -8.36 -24.47 -20.75
N THR A 51 -9.08 -24.74 -19.68
CA THR A 51 -8.74 -25.79 -18.74
C THR A 51 -9.42 -27.09 -19.17
N THR A 52 -8.65 -28.15 -19.35
CA THR A 52 -9.13 -29.47 -19.69
C THR A 52 -8.73 -30.48 -18.61
N GLY A 53 -9.36 -31.61 -18.57
CA GLY A 53 -9.04 -32.69 -17.66
C GLY A 53 -10.04 -32.88 -16.52
N ASN A 54 -9.64 -33.54 -15.45
CA ASN A 54 -10.53 -33.97 -14.38
C ASN A 54 -11.20 -32.85 -13.62
N SER A 55 -10.55 -31.67 -13.56
CA SER A 55 -11.10 -30.47 -12.92
C SER A 55 -12.25 -29.80 -13.70
N ALA A 56 -12.38 -30.14 -15.00
CA ALA A 56 -13.46 -29.65 -15.86
C ALA A 56 -14.47 -30.77 -16.21
N SER A 57 -14.35 -31.93 -15.62
CA SER A 57 -15.20 -33.10 -15.92
C SER A 57 -16.52 -33.02 -15.17
N GLY A 58 -17.59 -33.44 -15.83
CA GLY A 58 -18.91 -33.65 -15.22
C GLY A 58 -19.14 -35.14 -14.90
N VAL A 59 -19.85 -35.43 -13.81
CA VAL A 59 -20.27 -36.78 -13.44
C VAL A 59 -21.76 -36.92 -13.69
N PHE A 60 -22.13 -37.88 -14.48
CA PHE A 60 -23.52 -38.25 -14.75
C PHE A 60 -23.72 -39.72 -14.38
N GLY A 61 -24.44 -39.98 -13.29
CA GLY A 61 -24.54 -41.32 -12.70
C GLY A 61 -23.18 -41.82 -12.24
N ASN A 62 -22.75 -43.00 -12.71
CA ASN A 62 -21.45 -43.62 -12.40
C ASN A 62 -20.36 -43.32 -13.44
N SER A 63 -20.64 -42.46 -14.40
CA SER A 63 -19.69 -42.16 -15.50
C SER A 63 -19.19 -40.73 -15.43
N THR A 64 -17.87 -40.58 -15.59
CA THR A 64 -17.22 -39.29 -15.69
C THR A 64 -17.03 -38.92 -17.16
N PHE A 65 -17.54 -37.77 -17.55
CA PHE A 65 -17.38 -37.24 -18.90
C PHE A 65 -16.34 -36.13 -18.90
N PRO A 66 -15.34 -36.17 -19.80
CA PRO A 66 -14.38 -35.10 -19.95
C PRO A 66 -15.09 -33.84 -20.43
N GLY A 67 -14.80 -32.73 -19.77
CA GLY A 67 -15.31 -31.42 -20.13
C GLY A 67 -14.15 -30.45 -20.40
N TYR A 68 -14.53 -29.22 -20.71
CA TYR A 68 -13.59 -28.10 -20.75
C TYR A 68 -14.21 -26.92 -20.05
N GLN A 69 -13.39 -26.17 -19.36
CA GLN A 69 -13.75 -24.87 -18.81
C GLN A 69 -13.04 -23.79 -19.63
N ASN A 70 -13.81 -22.94 -20.26
CA ASN A 70 -13.27 -21.79 -20.95
C ASN A 70 -13.18 -20.63 -19.95
N THR A 71 -11.98 -20.20 -19.66
CA THR A 71 -11.75 -19.00 -18.87
C THR A 71 -11.54 -17.85 -19.85
N THR A 72 -12.62 -17.13 -20.17
CA THR A 72 -12.55 -16.02 -21.11
C THR A 72 -12.11 -14.77 -20.34
N TYR A 73 -10.90 -14.34 -20.58
CA TYR A 73 -10.42 -13.04 -20.10
C TYR A 73 -10.62 -12.00 -21.21
N PHE A 74 -11.57 -11.12 -21.05
CA PHE A 74 -11.67 -9.90 -21.87
C PHE A 74 -10.85 -8.81 -21.16
N SER A 75 -9.55 -8.87 -21.25
CA SER A 75 -8.74 -7.80 -20.68
C SER A 75 -8.16 -6.95 -21.81
N TYR A 76 -8.78 -5.82 -22.08
CA TYR A 76 -8.13 -4.74 -22.78
C TYR A 76 -7.18 -4.03 -21.79
N LEU A 77 -6.15 -4.75 -21.35
CA LEU A 77 -5.18 -4.19 -20.43
C LEU A 77 -4.45 -3.02 -21.09
N LYS A 78 -4.43 -1.91 -20.40
CA LYS A 78 -3.69 -0.70 -20.76
C LYS A 78 -2.55 -0.54 -19.79
N TRP A 79 -1.55 0.21 -20.19
CA TRP A 79 -0.47 0.60 -19.30
C TRP A 79 -1.02 1.29 -18.05
N GLU A 80 -0.49 0.89 -16.90
CA GLU A 80 -0.66 1.65 -15.69
C GLU A 80 0.02 3.00 -15.85
N LEU A 81 -0.58 4.04 -15.34
CA LEU A 81 -0.04 5.40 -15.38
C LEU A 81 0.28 5.86 -13.97
N VAL A 82 1.51 6.30 -13.78
CA VAL A 82 1.96 6.88 -12.52
C VAL A 82 2.22 8.36 -12.73
N ASP A 83 1.40 9.21 -12.11
CA ASP A 83 1.63 10.65 -12.03
C ASP A 83 2.35 10.94 -10.72
N GLU A 84 3.56 11.46 -10.82
CA GLU A 84 4.39 11.79 -9.67
C GLU A 84 4.68 13.28 -9.61
N THR A 85 4.45 13.86 -8.44
CA THR A 85 4.86 15.23 -8.10
C THR A 85 5.88 15.14 -6.97
N ASN A 86 7.00 15.80 -7.13
CA ASN A 86 8.05 15.86 -6.13
C ASN A 86 8.40 17.33 -5.86
N VAL A 87 8.50 17.70 -4.58
CA VAL A 87 8.95 19.01 -4.12
C VAL A 87 10.09 18.79 -3.15
N GLY A 88 11.25 19.35 -3.45
CA GLY A 88 12.45 19.15 -2.67
C GLY A 88 13.07 20.47 -2.22
N LEU A 89 13.63 20.46 -1.01
CA LEU A 89 14.38 21.54 -0.42
C LEU A 89 15.76 21.05 -0.05
N ASN A 90 16.79 21.65 -0.64
CA ASN A 90 18.18 21.39 -0.29
C ASN A 90 18.75 22.63 0.37
N PHE A 91 19.38 22.48 1.53
CA PHE A 91 20.08 23.60 2.12
C PHE A 91 21.33 23.17 2.88
N SER A 92 22.28 24.07 2.97
CA SER A 92 23.43 23.91 3.85
C SER A 92 23.58 25.12 4.77
N THR A 93 24.13 24.87 5.93
CA THR A 93 24.32 25.90 6.96
C THR A 93 25.56 25.56 7.83
N PHE A 94 25.95 26.47 8.72
CA PHE A 94 27.13 26.33 9.57
C PHE A 94 28.44 26.18 8.78
N LYS A 95 28.64 26.97 7.72
CA LYS A 95 29.79 26.88 6.80
C LYS A 95 29.86 25.50 6.13
N ASN A 96 28.73 25.07 5.56
CA ASN A 96 28.56 23.77 4.90
C ASN A 96 28.78 22.55 5.79
N ARG A 97 28.75 22.70 7.12
CA ARG A 97 28.86 21.56 8.03
C ARG A 97 27.57 20.74 8.06
N LEU A 98 26.43 21.39 8.13
CA LEU A 98 25.12 20.73 8.05
C LEU A 98 24.58 20.83 6.63
N ASN A 99 24.33 19.69 6.02
CA ASN A 99 23.63 19.58 4.73
C ASN A 99 22.33 18.84 4.96
N VAL A 100 21.24 19.39 4.43
CA VAL A 100 19.89 18.86 4.58
C VAL A 100 19.24 18.74 3.21
N ASP A 101 18.74 17.54 2.95
CA ASP A 101 17.89 17.23 1.79
C ASP A 101 16.54 16.76 2.29
N LEU A 102 15.48 17.50 1.95
CA LEU A 102 14.10 17.17 2.29
C LEU A 102 13.30 17.08 1.00
N ASP A 103 12.70 15.94 0.75
CA ASP A 103 11.83 15.68 -0.38
C ASP A 103 10.43 15.28 0.10
N TYR A 104 9.42 15.90 -0.48
CA TYR A 104 8.05 15.45 -0.40
C TYR A 104 7.62 14.92 -1.76
N PHE A 105 7.09 13.70 -1.78
CA PHE A 105 6.57 13.08 -2.99
C PHE A 105 5.08 12.76 -2.86
N TYR A 106 4.39 12.91 -3.99
CA TYR A 106 3.00 12.53 -4.18
C TYR A 106 2.88 11.75 -5.48
N ARG A 107 2.63 10.44 -5.37
CA ARG A 107 2.60 9.50 -6.48
C ARG A 107 1.23 8.87 -6.59
N LEU A 108 0.51 9.19 -7.65
CA LEU A 108 -0.81 8.62 -7.94
C LEU A 108 -0.71 7.61 -9.09
N THR A 109 -0.81 6.33 -8.74
CA THR A 109 -0.98 5.26 -9.73
C THR A 109 -2.43 5.24 -10.18
N LYS A 110 -2.65 5.44 -11.46
CA LYS A 110 -3.93 5.36 -12.15
C LYS A 110 -3.95 4.12 -13.02
N ARG A 111 -5.13 3.56 -13.25
CA ARG A 111 -5.28 2.35 -14.05
C ARG A 111 -4.46 1.18 -13.50
N ALA A 112 -4.30 1.10 -12.17
CA ALA A 112 -3.67 -0.05 -11.56
C ALA A 112 -4.44 -1.31 -11.93
N VAL A 113 -3.73 -2.35 -12.32
CA VAL A 113 -4.34 -3.63 -12.67
C VAL A 113 -4.77 -4.31 -11.38
N ILE A 114 -6.05 -4.54 -11.26
CA ILE A 114 -6.63 -5.29 -10.15
C ILE A 114 -7.49 -6.41 -10.72
N SER A 115 -7.58 -7.48 -9.96
CA SER A 115 -8.25 -8.73 -10.40
C SER A 115 -9.35 -9.09 -9.40
N PRO A 116 -10.48 -8.37 -9.43
CA PRO A 116 -11.62 -8.69 -8.57
C PRO A 116 -12.25 -10.03 -8.97
N ARG A 117 -12.79 -10.75 -7.98
CA ARG A 117 -13.67 -11.88 -8.25
C ARG A 117 -15.02 -11.36 -8.67
N LEU A 118 -15.57 -11.96 -9.72
CA LEU A 118 -16.92 -11.61 -10.18
C LEU A 118 -17.97 -12.14 -9.21
N PRO A 119 -19.03 -11.38 -8.92
CA PRO A 119 -20.20 -11.90 -8.20
C PRO A 119 -20.76 -13.12 -8.95
N PHE A 120 -21.14 -14.14 -8.21
CA PHE A 120 -21.75 -15.36 -8.74
C PHE A 120 -20.87 -16.27 -9.61
N SER A 121 -19.58 -15.93 -9.75
CA SER A 121 -18.58 -16.73 -10.45
C SER A 121 -17.30 -16.77 -9.65
N ASN A 122 -16.54 -17.87 -9.78
CA ASN A 122 -15.16 -17.93 -9.24
C ASN A 122 -14.15 -17.27 -10.17
N ASP A 123 -14.60 -16.69 -11.27
CA ASP A 123 -13.73 -16.08 -12.27
C ASP A 123 -13.17 -14.75 -11.74
N VAL A 124 -11.93 -14.51 -12.12
CA VAL A 124 -11.20 -13.30 -11.78
C VAL A 124 -11.02 -12.50 -13.06
N LEU A 125 -11.49 -11.28 -13.08
CA LEU A 125 -11.36 -10.41 -14.24
C LEU A 125 -10.30 -9.33 -13.99
N ALA A 126 -9.11 -9.53 -14.56
CA ALA A 126 -8.06 -8.53 -14.50
C ALA A 126 -8.44 -7.29 -15.34
N GLY A 127 -8.23 -6.10 -14.80
CA GLY A 127 -8.49 -4.86 -15.50
C GLY A 127 -7.88 -3.62 -14.84
N ASN A 128 -7.78 -2.55 -15.61
CA ASN A 128 -7.15 -1.30 -15.19
C ASN A 128 -8.13 -0.40 -14.40
N TYR A 129 -8.61 -0.89 -13.28
CA TYR A 129 -9.68 -0.23 -12.50
C TYR A 129 -9.16 0.56 -11.30
N GLY A 130 -7.97 0.21 -10.82
CA GLY A 130 -7.46 0.72 -9.55
C GLY A 130 -6.88 2.12 -9.61
N LYS A 131 -6.98 2.83 -8.48
CA LYS A 131 -6.19 4.03 -8.19
C LYS A 131 -5.57 3.90 -6.80
N ILE A 132 -4.27 4.08 -6.73
CA ILE A 132 -3.48 3.93 -5.51
C ILE A 132 -2.64 5.19 -5.35
N LEU A 133 -2.70 5.78 -4.16
CA LEU A 133 -1.89 6.93 -3.79
C LEU A 133 -0.77 6.47 -2.86
N ASN A 134 0.45 6.87 -3.19
CA ASN A 134 1.60 6.83 -2.30
C ASN A 134 2.09 8.26 -2.09
N SER A 135 2.25 8.68 -0.85
CA SER A 135 2.78 10.00 -0.52
C SER A 135 3.64 9.91 0.73
N GLY A 136 4.63 10.77 0.82
CA GLY A 136 5.53 10.72 1.94
C GLY A 136 6.62 11.79 1.85
N PHE A 137 7.58 11.67 2.73
CA PHE A 137 8.76 12.52 2.70
C PHE A 137 10.02 11.71 3.00
N ASP A 138 11.11 12.15 2.40
CA ASP A 138 12.45 11.66 2.63
C ASP A 138 13.30 12.81 3.17
N LEU A 139 13.97 12.58 4.29
CA LEU A 139 14.85 13.53 4.93
C LEU A 139 16.24 12.92 5.07
N SER A 140 17.24 13.59 4.52
CA SER A 140 18.64 13.25 4.71
C SER A 140 19.36 14.40 5.41
N LEU A 141 20.02 14.10 6.52
CA LEU A 141 20.82 15.03 7.30
C LEU A 141 22.26 14.54 7.29
N ASN A 142 23.17 15.41 6.88
CA ASN A 142 24.60 15.10 6.89
C ASN A 142 25.36 16.20 7.62
N TRP A 143 26.04 15.82 8.68
CA TRP A 143 26.93 16.71 9.43
C TRP A 143 28.39 16.34 9.16
N ASN A 144 29.15 17.32 8.68
CA ASN A 144 30.59 17.18 8.41
C ASN A 144 31.35 18.14 9.29
N ASP A 145 32.27 17.64 10.09
CA ASP A 145 33.12 18.53 10.90
C ASP A 145 34.49 17.92 11.14
N ASN A 146 35.37 18.70 11.77
CA ASN A 146 36.72 18.28 12.14
C ASN A 146 37.03 18.70 13.56
N ILE A 147 37.76 17.84 14.27
CA ILE A 147 38.32 18.10 15.59
C ILE A 147 39.82 18.28 15.45
N GLY A 148 40.29 19.51 15.69
CA GLY A 148 41.69 19.86 15.44
C GLY A 148 42.04 19.85 13.95
N ARG A 149 43.25 19.42 13.60
CA ARG A 149 43.74 19.39 12.20
C ARG A 149 43.61 18.02 11.54
N ASP A 150 43.60 16.96 12.33
CA ASP A 150 43.83 15.60 11.82
C ASP A 150 42.58 14.70 11.86
N PHE A 151 41.61 15.04 12.70
CA PHE A 151 40.42 14.19 12.83
C PHE A 151 39.20 14.83 12.12
N LYS A 152 38.75 14.18 11.03
CA LYS A 152 37.54 14.55 10.28
C LYS A 152 36.47 13.49 10.49
N TYR A 153 35.23 13.91 10.71
CA TYR A 153 34.12 12.99 10.87
C TYR A 153 32.89 13.46 10.07
N ASN A 154 32.09 12.49 9.70
CA ASN A 154 30.80 12.67 9.06
C ASN A 154 29.74 11.87 9.83
N LEU A 155 28.60 12.50 10.10
CA LEU A 155 27.44 11.85 10.69
C LEU A 155 26.25 12.04 9.74
N GLY A 156 25.65 10.93 9.32
CA GLY A 156 24.49 10.93 8.43
C GLY A 156 23.29 10.29 9.09
N VAL A 157 22.12 10.89 8.90
CA VAL A 157 20.81 10.35 9.32
C VAL A 157 19.86 10.44 8.14
N ASN A 158 19.22 9.32 7.79
CA ASN A 158 18.18 9.26 6.78
C ASN A 158 16.88 8.81 7.43
N LEU A 159 15.81 9.55 7.18
CA LEU A 159 14.47 9.24 7.64
C LEU A 159 13.53 9.25 6.44
N SER A 160 12.76 8.20 6.28
CA SER A 160 11.72 8.08 5.25
C SER A 160 10.38 7.79 5.89
N TYR A 161 9.35 8.47 5.43
CA TYR A 161 7.98 8.21 5.82
C TYR A 161 7.13 8.02 4.56
N LEU A 162 6.46 6.90 4.48
CA LEU A 162 5.58 6.54 3.37
C LEU A 162 4.18 6.27 3.88
N LYS A 163 3.19 6.84 3.23
CA LYS A 163 1.77 6.52 3.43
C LYS A 163 1.16 6.09 2.12
N ASN A 164 0.56 4.92 2.15
CA ASN A 164 -0.19 4.35 1.04
C ASN A 164 -1.69 4.52 1.27
N LYS A 165 -2.48 4.67 0.20
CA LYS A 165 -3.94 4.74 0.28
C LYS A 165 -4.60 4.23 -1.00
N VAL A 166 -5.51 3.29 -0.86
CA VAL A 166 -6.39 2.87 -1.95
C VAL A 166 -7.43 3.97 -2.18
N LYS A 167 -7.47 4.52 -3.39
CA LYS A 167 -8.41 5.59 -3.78
C LYS A 167 -9.62 5.07 -4.52
N ASP A 168 -9.45 4.00 -5.30
CA ASP A 168 -10.51 3.44 -6.15
C ASP A 168 -10.21 1.97 -6.46
N LEU A 169 -11.22 1.16 -6.50
CA LEU A 169 -11.15 -0.27 -6.85
C LEU A 169 -12.16 -0.62 -7.95
N GLY A 170 -12.38 0.32 -8.89
CA GLY A 170 -13.30 0.08 -10.00
C GLY A 170 -14.77 0.00 -9.60
N GLY A 171 -15.17 0.79 -8.58
CA GLY A 171 -16.53 0.79 -8.04
C GLY A 171 -16.76 -0.22 -6.91
N LEU A 172 -15.78 -1.06 -6.59
CA LEU A 172 -15.85 -1.94 -5.41
C LEU A 172 -15.45 -1.18 -4.15
N SER A 173 -16.11 -1.46 -3.03
CA SER A 173 -15.72 -0.91 -1.72
C SER A 173 -14.47 -1.58 -1.18
N SER A 174 -14.30 -2.88 -1.44
CA SER A 174 -13.15 -3.66 -0.98
C SER A 174 -12.93 -4.92 -1.82
N ILE A 175 -11.68 -5.44 -1.74
CA ILE A 175 -11.28 -6.74 -2.29
C ILE A 175 -10.62 -7.51 -1.15
N LYS A 176 -11.25 -8.64 -0.75
CA LYS A 176 -10.74 -9.50 0.33
C LYS A 176 -9.73 -10.49 -0.22
N GLY A 177 -8.57 -10.59 0.43
CA GLY A 177 -7.46 -11.50 0.09
C GLY A 177 -7.10 -12.44 1.24
N GLY A 178 -8.07 -13.16 1.81
CA GLY A 178 -7.82 -14.07 2.95
C GLY A 178 -7.53 -13.31 4.26
N LYS A 179 -6.27 -13.13 4.59
CA LYS A 179 -5.82 -12.41 5.82
C LYS A 179 -5.64 -10.90 5.61
N THR A 180 -5.76 -10.43 4.38
CA THR A 180 -5.61 -9.02 4.03
C THR A 180 -6.82 -8.52 3.28
N ILE A 181 -6.99 -7.21 3.23
CA ILE A 181 -8.04 -6.53 2.50
C ILE A 181 -7.50 -5.29 1.81
N ASN A 182 -7.92 -5.06 0.59
CA ASN A 182 -7.79 -3.77 -0.08
C ASN A 182 -9.14 -3.07 0.01
N MET A 183 -9.22 -1.99 0.76
CA MET A 183 -10.45 -1.23 0.99
C MET A 183 -10.24 0.23 0.60
N VAL A 184 -11.21 0.81 -0.10
CA VAL A 184 -11.16 2.23 -0.46
C VAL A 184 -11.02 3.09 0.79
N GLY A 185 -10.05 3.99 0.78
CA GLY A 185 -9.75 4.86 1.91
C GLY A 185 -8.77 4.32 2.94
N LYS A 186 -8.42 3.03 2.88
CA LYS A 186 -7.44 2.36 3.73
C LYS A 186 -6.14 2.11 2.97
N GLU A 187 -5.13 1.65 3.69
CA GLU A 187 -3.86 1.25 3.09
C GLU A 187 -4.00 -0.09 2.36
N MET A 188 -3.19 -0.27 1.32
CA MET A 188 -3.17 -1.50 0.53
C MET A 188 -2.70 -2.68 1.40
N ASN A 189 -3.30 -3.85 1.19
CA ASN A 189 -2.99 -5.07 1.93
C ASN A 189 -3.08 -4.93 3.45
N SER A 190 -4.02 -4.10 3.92
CA SER A 190 -4.30 -3.99 5.36
C SER A 190 -4.68 -5.34 5.94
N TYR A 191 -4.20 -5.66 7.14
CA TYR A 191 -4.60 -6.86 7.85
C TYR A 191 -6.09 -6.86 8.14
N TYR A 192 -6.74 -7.97 7.86
CA TYR A 192 -8.16 -8.14 8.00
C TYR A 192 -8.46 -9.41 8.80
N GLY A 193 -8.99 -9.23 9.99
CA GLY A 193 -9.23 -10.35 10.91
C GLY A 193 -10.00 -9.92 12.15
N TYR A 194 -10.07 -10.81 13.11
CA TYR A 194 -10.71 -10.57 14.38
C TYR A 194 -9.78 -9.76 15.29
N LYS A 195 -10.31 -8.73 15.93
CA LYS A 195 -9.55 -7.94 16.88
C LYS A 195 -9.62 -8.59 18.26
N VAL A 196 -8.45 -8.88 18.80
CA VAL A 196 -8.33 -9.38 20.18
C VAL A 196 -8.51 -8.21 21.13
N VAL A 197 -9.47 -8.29 22.05
CA VAL A 197 -9.74 -7.29 23.09
C VAL A 197 -9.24 -7.71 24.45
N GLY A 198 -8.88 -8.99 24.62
CA GLY A 198 -8.34 -9.51 25.88
C GLY A 198 -8.08 -11.02 25.82
N VAL A 199 -7.84 -11.57 26.99
CA VAL A 199 -7.70 -13.02 27.23
C VAL A 199 -8.55 -13.34 28.44
N TYR A 200 -9.37 -14.37 28.37
CA TYR A 200 -10.15 -14.83 29.50
C TYR A 200 -9.24 -15.24 30.64
N GLN A 201 -9.48 -14.70 31.84
CA GLN A 201 -8.60 -14.92 33.01
C GLN A 201 -9.13 -16.00 33.92
N THR A 202 -10.44 -16.11 34.07
CA THR A 202 -11.09 -17.03 35.01
C THR A 202 -12.24 -17.82 34.37
N LEU A 203 -12.62 -18.93 35.03
CA LEU A 203 -13.78 -19.72 34.59
C LEU A 203 -15.10 -18.94 34.75
N GLU A 204 -15.17 -18.07 35.76
CA GLU A 204 -16.33 -17.22 36.00
C GLU A 204 -16.53 -16.25 34.85
N GLU A 205 -15.44 -15.60 34.37
CA GLU A 205 -15.49 -14.71 33.23
C GLU A 205 -15.97 -15.44 31.93
N CYS A 206 -15.50 -16.68 31.72
CA CYS A 206 -15.98 -17.49 30.60
C CYS A 206 -17.46 -17.87 30.74
N ALA A 207 -17.95 -18.13 31.97
CA ALA A 207 -19.33 -18.50 32.21
C ALA A 207 -20.32 -17.33 32.05
N GLU A 208 -19.87 -16.11 32.26
CA GLU A 208 -20.66 -14.87 32.10
C GLU A 208 -20.73 -14.38 30.66
N ASP A 209 -19.78 -14.78 29.81
CA ASP A 209 -19.72 -14.34 28.42
C ASP A 209 -20.45 -15.35 27.48
N PRO A 210 -21.56 -14.96 26.84
CA PRO A 210 -22.30 -15.83 25.91
C PRO A 210 -21.45 -16.44 24.78
N ILE A 211 -20.47 -15.66 24.28
CA ILE A 211 -19.54 -16.11 23.24
C ILE A 211 -18.64 -17.23 23.76
N ALA A 212 -18.12 -17.07 24.98
CA ALA A 212 -17.27 -18.07 25.61
C ALA A 212 -18.03 -19.37 25.88
N VAL A 213 -19.27 -19.25 26.37
CA VAL A 213 -20.14 -20.41 26.63
C VAL A 213 -20.46 -21.17 25.37
N ALA A 214 -20.85 -20.45 24.29
CA ALA A 214 -21.21 -21.06 22.99
C ALA A 214 -20.02 -21.79 22.32
N ASN A 215 -18.79 -21.31 22.54
CA ASN A 215 -17.58 -21.85 21.94
C ASN A 215 -16.75 -22.73 22.89
N ASN A 216 -17.23 -22.99 24.12
CA ASN A 216 -16.52 -23.72 25.16
C ASN A 216 -15.11 -23.17 25.43
N LEU A 217 -14.98 -21.86 25.51
CA LEU A 217 -13.71 -21.20 25.76
C LEU A 217 -13.31 -21.34 27.22
N VAL A 218 -12.02 -21.36 27.47
CA VAL A 218 -11.44 -21.56 28.82
C VAL A 218 -10.44 -20.41 29.11
N PRO A 219 -10.08 -20.23 30.38
CA PRO A 219 -9.05 -19.27 30.77
C PRO A 219 -7.76 -19.49 29.95
N GLY A 220 -7.23 -18.42 29.37
CA GLY A 220 -6.10 -18.45 28.45
C GLY A 220 -6.50 -18.28 26.96
N ASP A 221 -7.77 -18.46 26.61
CA ASP A 221 -8.26 -18.22 25.25
C ASP A 221 -8.42 -16.73 24.96
N PHE A 222 -8.32 -16.37 23.66
CA PHE A 222 -8.49 -14.98 23.23
C PHE A 222 -9.96 -14.57 23.26
N LYS A 223 -10.19 -13.36 23.78
CA LYS A 223 -11.46 -12.65 23.71
C LYS A 223 -11.46 -11.75 22.47
N TYR A 224 -12.34 -12.02 21.53
CA TYR A 224 -12.50 -11.24 20.29
C TYR A 224 -13.61 -10.19 20.45
N GLU A 225 -13.46 -9.09 19.70
CA GLU A 225 -14.47 -8.05 19.62
C GLU A 225 -15.63 -8.53 18.74
N ASP A 226 -16.84 -8.55 19.34
CA ASP A 226 -18.10 -8.73 18.62
C ASP A 226 -18.50 -7.34 18.07
N VAL A 227 -18.36 -7.17 16.76
CA VAL A 227 -18.50 -5.86 16.09
C VAL A 227 -19.98 -5.52 15.85
N ASN A 228 -20.80 -6.53 15.58
CA ASN A 228 -22.22 -6.37 15.26
C ASN A 228 -23.14 -6.58 16.50
N GLY A 229 -22.62 -7.14 17.61
CA GLY A 229 -23.33 -7.34 18.87
C GLY A 229 -24.32 -8.52 18.85
N ASP A 230 -24.08 -9.52 18.01
CA ASP A 230 -24.95 -10.69 17.88
C ASP A 230 -24.57 -11.88 18.77
N ASN A 231 -23.49 -11.74 19.53
CA ASN A 231 -22.87 -12.76 20.39
C ASN A 231 -22.32 -13.98 19.64
N VAL A 232 -21.99 -13.82 18.37
CA VAL A 232 -21.34 -14.86 17.55
C VAL A 232 -20.09 -14.27 16.90
N ILE A 233 -18.93 -14.88 17.06
CA ILE A 233 -17.72 -14.43 16.38
C ILE A 233 -17.63 -15.13 15.02
N ASP A 234 -17.93 -14.38 13.96
CA ASP A 234 -17.91 -14.90 12.59
C ASP A 234 -17.29 -13.93 11.57
N GLY A 235 -17.58 -14.16 10.28
CA GLY A 235 -17.02 -13.34 9.18
C GLY A 235 -17.38 -11.85 9.23
N ASP A 236 -18.47 -11.49 9.92
CA ASP A 236 -18.97 -10.13 10.02
C ASP A 236 -18.26 -9.31 11.10
N ASP A 237 -17.57 -9.99 12.05
CA ASP A 237 -16.73 -9.36 13.08
C ASP A 237 -15.31 -9.08 12.61
N ARG A 238 -14.97 -9.47 11.38
CA ARG A 238 -13.66 -9.19 10.83
C ARG A 238 -13.55 -7.71 10.48
N GLN A 239 -12.48 -7.09 10.95
CA GLN A 239 -12.21 -5.67 10.75
C GLN A 239 -10.78 -5.42 10.28
N VAL A 240 -10.53 -4.20 9.81
CA VAL A 240 -9.18 -3.76 9.44
C VAL A 240 -8.38 -3.51 10.71
N LEU A 241 -7.38 -4.32 10.94
CA LEU A 241 -6.52 -4.27 12.13
C LEU A 241 -5.36 -3.29 11.97
N GLY A 242 -5.05 -2.87 10.75
CA GLY A 242 -3.96 -1.99 10.42
C GLY A 242 -3.21 -2.47 9.17
N SER A 243 -2.19 -1.72 8.79
CA SER A 243 -1.29 -2.10 7.72
C SER A 243 0.12 -2.23 8.26
N TYR A 244 0.88 -3.10 7.65
CA TYR A 244 2.29 -3.23 7.91
C TYR A 244 3.09 -2.61 6.75
N ILE A 245 3.01 -1.29 6.65
CA ILE A 245 4.02 -0.52 5.91
C ILE A 245 4.87 0.15 6.98
N PRO A 246 6.13 -0.27 7.16
CA PRO A 246 7.01 0.31 8.16
C PRO A 246 7.29 1.77 7.89
#